data_c97d7be8c8502a7a549fb74f717046d0
#
_entry.id   c97d7be8c8502a7a549fb74f717046d0
#
_cell.length_a   1.000
_cell.length_b   1.000
_cell.length_c   1.000
_cell.angle_alpha   90.00
_cell.angle_beta   90.00
_cell.angle_gamma   90.00
#
_symmetry.space_group_name_H-M   'P 1'
#
loop_
_entity.id
_entity.type
_entity.pdbx_description
1 polymer ?
#
loop_
_entity_poly.entity_id
_entity_poly.type
_entity_poly.pdbx_seq_one_letter_code
_entity_poly.pdbx_strand_id
1 'polypeptide(L)'
;MAVVNFGNSCSWININSDLISEYSSIYDTYEIDSEMLEYALDEHERAHIEYDRRKETLIVIYNVIKQSLNSNQYETIPMTFIVRRNQIITITNHHNEYIVQAMKEELEERPDMSLFTFLFSSLFMITEYYFPKIEKLKKEQGLLSQMLRQKTTKKNLFALSDLEIGSVYLVSATKQNAIVLEQLKTQSVFKVLDDVEKEELEDSLIEAKQLVEMTSINLQILQQLSGTYNNVLNNNLNDTMKLLTVISILLTVPDIVTGFFGMN
;
A
#
# COMPACT_ATOMS: atom_id res chain seq x y z
N MET A 1 -7.19 -22.22 -10.72
CA MET A 1 -7.08 -21.59 -12.04
C MET A 1 -8.47 -21.30 -12.58
N ALA A 2 -8.70 -20.11 -13.09
CA ALA A 2 -9.94 -19.71 -13.76
C ALA A 2 -9.59 -19.19 -15.15
N VAL A 3 -10.41 -19.52 -16.16
CA VAL A 3 -10.30 -18.98 -17.52
C VAL A 3 -11.63 -18.39 -17.91
N VAL A 4 -11.64 -17.12 -18.30
CA VAL A 4 -12.83 -16.37 -18.73
C VAL A 4 -12.56 -15.83 -20.12
N ASN A 5 -13.46 -16.07 -21.06
CA ASN A 5 -13.39 -15.49 -22.41
C ASN A 5 -14.27 -14.25 -22.46
N PHE A 6 -13.80 -13.20 -23.13
CA PHE A 6 -14.50 -11.93 -23.25
C PHE A 6 -14.17 -11.21 -24.56
N GLY A 7 -14.93 -10.19 -24.90
CA GLY A 7 -14.75 -9.39 -26.10
C GLY A 7 -14.64 -10.25 -27.38
N ASN A 8 -13.94 -9.71 -28.38
CA ASN A 8 -13.71 -10.37 -29.65
C ASN A 8 -12.46 -11.28 -29.59
N SER A 9 -12.56 -12.46 -28.96
CA SER A 9 -11.51 -13.46 -28.86
C SER A 9 -10.42 -13.16 -27.81
N CYS A 10 -10.72 -12.38 -26.79
CA CYS A 10 -9.84 -12.17 -25.65
C CYS A 10 -10.08 -13.23 -24.55
N SER A 11 -9.05 -13.53 -23.78
CA SER A 11 -9.16 -14.42 -22.63
C SER A 11 -8.41 -13.88 -21.43
N TRP A 12 -9.00 -14.04 -20.26
CA TRP A 12 -8.36 -13.80 -18.98
C TRP A 12 -8.13 -15.11 -18.25
N ILE A 13 -6.90 -15.30 -17.78
CA ILE A 13 -6.45 -16.50 -17.07
C ILE A 13 -5.93 -16.06 -15.72
N ASN A 14 -6.57 -16.54 -14.65
CA ASN A 14 -6.07 -16.32 -13.30
C ASN A 14 -5.38 -17.56 -12.75
N ILE A 15 -4.13 -17.39 -12.33
CA ILE A 15 -3.28 -18.43 -11.72
C ILE A 15 -3.08 -18.07 -10.24
N ASN A 16 -3.47 -18.97 -9.35
CA ASN A 16 -3.23 -18.80 -7.93
C ASN A 16 -1.85 -19.37 -7.57
N SER A 17 -0.96 -18.51 -7.08
CA SER A 17 0.43 -18.86 -6.74
C SER A 17 0.56 -19.76 -5.51
N ASP A 18 -0.45 -19.80 -4.62
CA ASP A 18 -0.44 -20.69 -3.46
C ASP A 18 -0.48 -22.19 -3.85
N LEU A 19 -0.82 -22.47 -5.11
CA LEU A 19 -0.97 -23.83 -5.66
C LEU A 19 0.18 -24.23 -6.59
N ILE A 20 1.30 -23.54 -6.55
CA ILE A 20 2.42 -23.68 -7.51
C ILE A 20 2.99 -25.08 -7.61
N SER A 21 3.05 -25.86 -6.53
CA SER A 21 3.57 -27.23 -6.54
C SER A 21 2.80 -28.16 -7.48
N GLU A 22 1.56 -27.83 -7.81
CA GLU A 22 0.67 -28.61 -8.68
C GLU A 22 0.69 -28.13 -10.14
N TYR A 23 1.24 -26.93 -10.41
CA TYR A 23 1.04 -26.20 -11.67
C TYR A 23 2.31 -25.91 -12.48
N SER A 24 3.42 -26.59 -12.25
CA SER A 24 4.63 -26.38 -13.06
C SER A 24 4.40 -26.52 -14.56
N SER A 25 3.53 -27.45 -14.99
CA SER A 25 3.13 -27.61 -16.39
C SER A 25 2.27 -26.46 -16.93
N ILE A 26 1.63 -25.67 -16.06
CA ILE A 26 0.83 -24.52 -16.47
C ILE A 26 1.72 -23.38 -16.89
N TYR A 27 2.83 -23.14 -16.21
CA TYR A 27 3.78 -22.10 -16.59
C TYR A 27 4.36 -22.34 -17.98
N ASP A 28 4.70 -23.61 -18.28
CA ASP A 28 5.15 -24.00 -19.62
C ASP A 28 4.05 -23.82 -20.66
N THR A 29 2.80 -24.14 -20.31
CA THR A 29 1.64 -24.04 -21.24
C THR A 29 1.37 -22.58 -21.61
N TYR A 30 1.54 -21.65 -20.68
CA TYR A 30 1.32 -20.21 -20.89
C TYR A 30 2.62 -19.44 -21.14
N GLU A 31 3.72 -20.12 -21.39
CA GLU A 31 5.04 -19.54 -21.69
C GLU A 31 5.47 -18.49 -20.64
N ILE A 32 5.16 -18.74 -19.36
CA ILE A 32 5.62 -17.92 -18.25
C ILE A 32 7.03 -18.35 -17.92
N ASP A 33 8.00 -17.51 -18.22
CA ASP A 33 9.41 -17.81 -17.95
C ASP A 33 9.78 -17.63 -16.47
N SER A 34 11.00 -18.07 -16.14
CA SER A 34 11.49 -18.05 -14.76
C SER A 34 11.59 -16.64 -14.17
N GLU A 35 11.87 -15.63 -14.98
CA GLU A 35 11.98 -14.23 -14.56
C GLU A 35 10.60 -13.66 -14.21
N MET A 36 9.60 -13.88 -15.05
CA MET A 36 8.21 -13.49 -14.78
C MET A 36 7.68 -14.17 -13.52
N LEU A 37 8.08 -15.43 -13.30
CA LEU A 37 7.68 -16.18 -12.12
C LEU A 37 8.36 -15.66 -10.86
N GLU A 38 9.64 -15.30 -10.94
CA GLU A 38 10.39 -14.70 -9.83
C GLU A 38 9.72 -13.39 -9.38
N TYR A 39 9.39 -12.50 -10.30
CA TYR A 39 8.63 -11.28 -9.98
C TYR A 39 7.25 -11.56 -9.36
N ALA A 40 6.55 -12.54 -9.85
CA ALA A 40 5.20 -12.86 -9.39
C ALA A 40 5.18 -13.53 -8.00
N LEU A 41 6.28 -14.14 -7.57
CA LEU A 41 6.40 -14.86 -6.30
C LEU A 41 7.08 -14.05 -5.20
N ASP A 42 7.78 -12.97 -5.55
CA ASP A 42 8.38 -12.08 -4.54
C ASP A 42 7.31 -11.18 -3.94
N GLU A 43 6.94 -11.44 -2.68
CA GLU A 43 5.97 -10.58 -1.94
C GLU A 43 6.46 -9.13 -1.76
N HIS A 44 7.74 -8.85 -2.01
CA HIS A 44 8.35 -7.53 -1.87
C HIS A 44 8.71 -6.88 -3.20
N GLU A 45 8.30 -7.49 -4.31
CA GLU A 45 8.55 -6.95 -5.64
C GLU A 45 7.95 -5.54 -5.78
N ARG A 46 8.68 -4.67 -6.44
CA ARG A 46 8.24 -3.29 -6.66
C ARG A 46 7.31 -3.21 -7.86
N ALA A 47 6.29 -2.36 -7.77
CA ALA A 47 5.46 -2.10 -8.94
C ALA A 47 6.32 -1.48 -10.06
N HIS A 48 6.29 -2.12 -11.23
CA HIS A 48 6.99 -1.69 -12.43
C HIS A 48 6.34 -2.27 -13.67
N ILE A 49 6.79 -1.86 -14.83
CA ILE A 49 6.39 -2.42 -16.12
C ILE A 49 7.62 -2.88 -16.89
N GLU A 50 7.45 -3.95 -17.64
CA GLU A 50 8.42 -4.45 -18.60
C GLU A 50 7.72 -4.78 -19.90
N TYR A 51 8.35 -4.44 -21.03
CA TYR A 51 7.84 -4.77 -22.37
C TYR A 51 8.89 -5.49 -23.21
N ASP A 52 8.70 -6.79 -23.39
CA ASP A 52 9.49 -7.60 -24.32
C ASP A 52 8.95 -7.45 -25.75
N ARG A 53 9.70 -6.68 -26.56
CA ARG A 53 9.34 -6.47 -27.98
C ARG A 53 9.41 -7.73 -28.84
N ARG A 54 10.20 -8.72 -28.46
CA ARG A 54 10.35 -9.96 -29.25
C ARG A 54 9.17 -10.89 -29.05
N LYS A 55 8.69 -10.97 -27.80
CA LYS A 55 7.55 -11.79 -27.41
C LYS A 55 6.22 -11.04 -27.49
N GLU A 56 6.25 -9.72 -27.76
CA GLU A 56 5.08 -8.84 -27.69
C GLU A 56 4.33 -9.01 -26.35
N THR A 57 5.10 -9.07 -25.27
CA THR A 57 4.60 -9.31 -23.92
C THR A 57 4.80 -8.08 -23.08
N LEU A 58 3.73 -7.60 -22.48
CA LEU A 58 3.74 -6.54 -21.47
C LEU A 58 3.53 -7.18 -20.10
N ILE A 59 4.46 -6.95 -19.19
CA ILE A 59 4.35 -7.32 -17.77
C ILE A 59 4.06 -6.06 -16.99
N VAL A 60 3.04 -6.10 -16.17
CA VAL A 60 2.67 -5.02 -15.25
C VAL A 60 2.61 -5.60 -13.85
N ILE A 61 3.46 -5.11 -12.97
CA ILE A 61 3.41 -5.42 -11.54
C ILE A 61 2.81 -4.21 -10.84
N TYR A 62 1.74 -4.44 -10.09
CA TYR A 62 0.95 -3.38 -9.48
C TYR A 62 0.66 -3.73 -8.02
N ASN A 63 0.88 -2.78 -7.12
CA ASN A 63 0.66 -3.02 -5.69
C ASN A 63 -0.83 -3.01 -5.38
N VAL A 64 -1.26 -4.02 -4.65
CA VAL A 64 -2.64 -4.16 -4.16
C VAL A 64 -2.63 -4.22 -2.62
N ILE A 65 -3.73 -3.86 -2.00
CA ILE A 65 -3.86 -3.96 -0.54
C ILE A 65 -3.91 -5.44 -0.14
N LYS A 66 -3.05 -5.83 0.79
CA LYS A 66 -3.05 -7.17 1.36
C LYS A 66 -4.29 -7.38 2.22
N GLN A 67 -5.14 -8.32 1.85
CA GLN A 67 -6.25 -8.72 2.69
C GLN A 67 -5.74 -9.67 3.78
N SER A 68 -5.75 -9.23 5.04
CA SER A 68 -5.32 -10.02 6.20
C SER A 68 -6.44 -10.13 7.21
N LEU A 69 -6.52 -11.27 7.90
CA LEU A 69 -7.43 -11.49 9.03
C LEU A 69 -7.09 -10.61 10.24
N ASN A 70 -5.84 -10.15 10.34
CA ASN A 70 -5.38 -9.22 11.37
C ASN A 70 -5.59 -7.78 10.87
N SER A 71 -6.70 -7.19 11.24
CA SER A 71 -7.32 -5.99 10.67
C SER A 71 -6.55 -4.67 10.79
N ASN A 72 -5.36 -4.60 11.35
CA ASN A 72 -4.67 -3.35 11.64
C ASN A 72 -3.43 -3.07 10.78
N GLN A 73 -3.11 -3.91 9.81
CA GLN A 73 -1.95 -3.72 8.95
C GLN A 73 -2.37 -3.12 7.61
N TYR A 74 -1.73 -2.00 7.25
CA TYR A 74 -1.87 -1.31 5.96
C TYR A 74 -0.80 -1.81 4.98
N GLU A 75 -0.64 -3.15 4.92
CA GLU A 75 0.33 -3.78 4.04
C GLU A 75 -0.19 -3.86 2.61
N THR A 76 0.73 -3.83 1.69
CA THR A 76 0.49 -4.03 0.25
C THR A 76 1.35 -5.18 -0.26
N ILE A 77 0.85 -5.84 -1.29
CA ILE A 77 1.57 -6.92 -1.99
C ILE A 77 1.51 -6.66 -3.49
N PRO A 78 2.49 -7.14 -4.27
CA PRO A 78 2.42 -7.08 -5.71
C PRO A 78 1.36 -8.04 -6.27
N MET A 79 0.76 -7.65 -7.38
CA MET A 79 -0.07 -8.48 -8.26
C MET A 79 0.47 -8.35 -9.67
N THR A 80 0.67 -9.46 -10.34
CA THR A 80 1.28 -9.50 -11.67
C THR A 80 0.24 -9.69 -12.74
N PHE A 81 0.30 -8.84 -13.77
CA PHE A 81 -0.46 -8.93 -15.00
C PHE A 81 0.51 -9.17 -16.16
N ILE A 82 0.28 -10.21 -16.94
CA ILE A 82 1.04 -10.52 -18.15
C ILE A 82 0.07 -10.39 -19.31
N VAL A 83 0.33 -9.45 -20.21
CA VAL A 83 -0.52 -9.16 -21.38
C VAL A 83 0.19 -9.60 -22.63
N ARG A 84 -0.43 -10.47 -23.38
CA ARG A 84 0.09 -11.02 -24.66
C ARG A 84 -1.01 -11.14 -25.68
N ARG A 85 -0.81 -10.60 -26.88
CA ARG A 85 -1.77 -10.71 -27.97
C ARG A 85 -3.21 -10.46 -27.49
N ASN A 86 -3.99 -11.52 -27.33
CA ASN A 86 -5.39 -11.47 -26.91
C ASN A 86 -5.61 -12.08 -25.49
N GLN A 87 -4.57 -12.13 -24.66
CA GLN A 87 -4.64 -12.77 -23.35
C GLN A 87 -4.11 -11.87 -22.26
N ILE A 88 -4.80 -11.84 -21.13
CA ILE A 88 -4.31 -11.33 -19.85
C ILE A 88 -4.17 -12.52 -18.90
N ILE A 89 -2.98 -12.68 -18.33
CA ILE A 89 -2.73 -13.67 -17.28
C ILE A 89 -2.47 -12.88 -15.99
N THR A 90 -3.21 -13.20 -14.95
CA THR A 90 -2.95 -12.66 -13.61
C THR A 90 -2.39 -13.74 -12.70
N ILE A 91 -1.35 -13.40 -11.93
CA ILE A 91 -0.81 -14.27 -10.89
C ILE A 91 -1.18 -13.67 -9.56
N THR A 92 -1.92 -14.44 -8.75
CA THR A 92 -2.57 -13.99 -7.52
C THR A 92 -2.37 -15.01 -6.40
N ASN A 93 -2.65 -14.62 -5.16
CA ASN A 93 -2.64 -15.49 -3.99
C ASN A 93 -3.90 -15.24 -3.13
N HIS A 94 -4.03 -15.93 -2.00
CA HIS A 94 -5.19 -15.78 -1.11
C HIS A 94 -5.36 -14.36 -0.52
N HIS A 95 -4.31 -13.53 -0.53
CA HIS A 95 -4.38 -12.16 0.01
C HIS A 95 -5.00 -11.15 -0.96
N ASN A 96 -5.02 -11.45 -2.26
CA ASN A 96 -5.57 -10.58 -3.29
C ASN A 96 -6.72 -11.22 -4.12
N GLU A 97 -7.29 -12.31 -3.64
CA GLU A 97 -8.42 -13.01 -4.29
C GLU A 97 -9.65 -12.11 -4.46
N TYR A 98 -9.86 -11.13 -3.58
CA TYR A 98 -10.95 -10.16 -3.70
C TYR A 98 -10.86 -9.32 -4.98
N ILE A 99 -9.65 -9.04 -5.49
CA ILE A 99 -9.46 -8.38 -6.79
C ILE A 99 -9.92 -9.30 -7.92
N VAL A 100 -9.59 -10.59 -7.83
CA VAL A 100 -10.02 -11.59 -8.84
C VAL A 100 -11.54 -11.65 -8.93
N GLN A 101 -12.21 -11.60 -7.79
CA GLN A 101 -13.67 -11.60 -7.76
C GLN A 101 -14.25 -10.34 -8.40
N ALA A 102 -13.71 -9.16 -8.06
CA ALA A 102 -14.13 -7.90 -8.66
C ALA A 102 -13.85 -7.83 -10.17
N MET A 103 -12.72 -8.36 -10.64
CA MET A 103 -12.42 -8.49 -12.08
C MET A 103 -13.42 -9.40 -12.82
N LYS A 104 -13.93 -10.44 -12.16
CA LYS A 104 -14.98 -11.30 -12.73
C LYS A 104 -16.31 -10.56 -12.87
N GLU A 105 -16.71 -9.87 -11.81
CA GLU A 105 -17.92 -9.06 -11.79
C GLU A 105 -17.90 -7.99 -12.88
N GLU A 106 -16.77 -7.31 -13.08
CA GLU A 106 -16.58 -6.34 -14.14
C GLU A 106 -16.75 -6.96 -15.55
N LEU A 107 -16.20 -8.15 -15.77
CA LEU A 107 -16.38 -8.86 -17.07
C LEU A 107 -17.81 -9.36 -17.28
N GLU A 108 -18.54 -9.69 -16.21
CA GLU A 108 -19.97 -10.06 -16.30
C GLU A 108 -20.83 -8.86 -16.67
N GLU A 109 -20.50 -7.66 -16.15
CA GLU A 109 -21.21 -6.42 -16.44
C GLU A 109 -20.86 -5.85 -17.84
N ARG A 110 -19.59 -5.98 -18.27
CA ARG A 110 -19.06 -5.43 -19.53
C ARG A 110 -18.35 -6.50 -20.36
N PRO A 111 -19.05 -7.52 -20.89
CA PRO A 111 -18.42 -8.67 -21.54
C PRO A 111 -17.73 -8.34 -22.88
N ASP A 112 -18.06 -7.20 -23.50
CA ASP A 112 -17.54 -6.78 -24.80
C ASP A 112 -16.30 -5.88 -24.73
N MET A 113 -15.65 -5.75 -23.54
CA MET A 113 -14.45 -4.95 -23.39
C MET A 113 -13.31 -5.38 -24.30
N SER A 114 -12.45 -4.44 -24.68
CA SER A 114 -11.14 -4.74 -25.25
C SER A 114 -10.17 -5.26 -24.17
N LEU A 115 -9.07 -5.84 -24.62
CA LEU A 115 -8.03 -6.35 -23.73
C LEU A 115 -7.44 -5.25 -22.83
N PHE A 116 -7.15 -4.09 -23.42
CA PHE A 116 -6.55 -2.97 -22.68
C PHE A 116 -7.58 -2.23 -21.84
N THR A 117 -8.82 -2.12 -22.29
CA THR A 117 -9.91 -1.59 -21.42
C THR A 117 -10.05 -2.44 -20.16
N PHE A 118 -10.04 -3.76 -20.27
CA PHE A 118 -10.08 -4.65 -19.12
C PHE A 118 -8.86 -4.51 -18.20
N LEU A 119 -7.65 -4.37 -18.77
CA LEU A 119 -6.45 -4.10 -17.99
C LEU A 119 -6.58 -2.79 -17.21
N PHE A 120 -6.92 -1.69 -17.89
CA PHE A 120 -6.95 -0.37 -17.25
C PHE A 120 -8.09 -0.24 -16.24
N SER A 121 -9.27 -0.78 -16.55
CA SER A 121 -10.37 -0.89 -15.59
C SER A 121 -9.97 -1.69 -14.34
N SER A 122 -9.20 -2.77 -14.51
CA SER A 122 -8.67 -3.55 -13.37
C SER A 122 -7.70 -2.73 -12.52
N LEU A 123 -6.79 -1.96 -13.14
CA LEU A 123 -5.85 -1.08 -12.42
C LEU A 123 -6.57 0.08 -11.72
N PHE A 124 -7.59 0.65 -12.36
CA PHE A 124 -8.47 1.66 -11.78
C PHE A 124 -9.19 1.11 -10.53
N MET A 125 -9.84 -0.04 -10.67
CA MET A 125 -10.53 -0.72 -9.57
C MET A 125 -9.59 -1.00 -8.39
N ILE A 126 -8.36 -1.48 -8.64
CA ILE A 126 -7.36 -1.67 -7.59
C ILE A 126 -7.08 -0.34 -6.88
N THR A 127 -6.96 0.76 -7.61
CA THR A 127 -6.76 2.10 -7.04
C THR A 127 -7.94 2.49 -6.14
N GLU A 128 -9.18 2.23 -6.55
CA GLU A 128 -10.36 2.50 -5.76
C GLU A 128 -10.40 1.74 -4.42
N TYR A 129 -9.87 0.52 -4.35
CA TYR A 129 -9.81 -0.24 -3.10
C TYR A 129 -8.91 0.39 -2.02
N TYR A 130 -8.06 1.35 -2.38
CA TYR A 130 -7.26 2.09 -1.39
C TYR A 130 -8.09 3.14 -0.63
N PHE A 131 -9.10 3.78 -1.23
CA PHE A 131 -9.85 4.87 -0.59
C PHE A 131 -10.51 4.48 0.73
N PRO A 132 -11.25 3.35 0.84
CA PRO A 132 -11.81 2.92 2.11
C PRO A 132 -10.75 2.69 3.19
N LYS A 133 -9.57 2.24 2.82
CA LYS A 133 -8.45 2.03 3.76
C LYS A 133 -7.88 3.35 4.25
N ILE A 134 -7.74 4.33 3.38
CA ILE A 134 -7.28 5.68 3.74
C ILE A 134 -8.31 6.37 4.63
N GLU A 135 -9.60 6.22 4.36
CA GLU A 135 -10.65 6.75 5.24
C GLU A 135 -10.64 6.11 6.62
N LYS A 136 -10.43 4.80 6.69
CA LYS A 136 -10.25 4.09 7.95
C LYS A 136 -9.04 4.63 8.72
N LEU A 137 -7.90 4.78 8.05
CA LEU A 137 -6.67 5.35 8.63
C LEU A 137 -6.90 6.76 9.17
N LYS A 138 -7.60 7.63 8.44
CA LYS A 138 -7.98 8.99 8.90
C LYS A 138 -8.82 8.93 10.18
N LYS A 139 -9.78 8.04 10.27
CA LYS A 139 -10.62 7.85 11.46
C LYS A 139 -9.79 7.38 12.65
N GLU A 140 -8.91 6.40 12.47
CA GLU A 140 -8.02 5.88 13.52
C GLU A 140 -7.06 6.98 14.01
N GLN A 141 -6.48 7.77 13.09
CA GLN A 141 -5.66 8.93 13.39
C GLN A 141 -6.40 9.97 14.23
N GLY A 142 -7.65 10.29 13.87
CA GLY A 142 -8.48 11.24 14.62
C GLY A 142 -8.76 10.77 16.04
N LEU A 143 -9.14 9.49 16.22
CA LEU A 143 -9.36 8.88 17.53
C LEU A 143 -8.09 8.88 18.37
N LEU A 144 -6.98 8.47 17.79
CA LEU A 144 -5.69 8.43 18.48
C LEU A 144 -5.22 9.82 18.89
N SER A 145 -5.42 10.84 18.06
CA SER A 145 -5.14 12.24 18.39
C SER A 145 -5.94 12.71 19.61
N GLN A 146 -7.22 12.36 19.71
CA GLN A 146 -8.04 12.68 20.89
C GLN A 146 -7.56 11.96 22.14
N MET A 147 -7.23 10.66 22.04
CA MET A 147 -6.70 9.87 23.16
C MET A 147 -5.37 10.44 23.67
N LEU A 148 -4.47 10.84 22.78
CA LEU A 148 -3.18 11.42 23.10
C LEU A 148 -3.32 12.79 23.78
N ARG A 149 -4.29 13.62 23.38
CA ARG A 149 -4.60 14.91 24.05
C ARG A 149 -5.09 14.73 25.47
N GLN A 150 -5.85 13.67 25.75
CA GLN A 150 -6.34 13.38 27.10
C GLN A 150 -5.25 12.81 27.99
N LYS A 151 -4.52 11.83 27.49
CA LYS A 151 -3.43 11.16 28.22
C LYS A 151 -2.44 10.52 27.26
N THR A 152 -1.21 10.99 27.32
CA THR A 152 -0.10 10.38 26.57
C THR A 152 0.37 9.12 27.29
N THR A 153 0.06 7.95 26.73
CA THR A 153 0.49 6.65 27.25
C THR A 153 1.42 5.97 26.24
N LYS A 154 2.28 5.05 26.73
CA LYS A 154 3.13 4.22 25.86
C LYS A 154 2.31 3.49 24.81
N LYS A 155 1.14 2.96 25.18
CA LYS A 155 0.24 2.25 24.26
C LYS A 155 -0.21 3.15 23.10
N ASN A 156 -0.61 4.39 23.39
CA ASN A 156 -1.06 5.33 22.35
C ASN A 156 0.09 5.78 21.44
N LEU A 157 1.31 5.86 21.97
CA LEU A 157 2.50 6.18 21.16
C LEU A 157 2.89 5.02 20.23
N PHE A 158 2.81 3.78 20.69
CA PHE A 158 3.00 2.63 19.81
C PHE A 158 1.95 2.58 18.71
N ALA A 159 0.66 2.79 19.06
CA ALA A 159 -0.39 2.85 18.05
C ALA A 159 -0.16 3.98 17.02
N LEU A 160 0.38 5.12 17.43
CA LEU A 160 0.76 6.20 16.52
C LEU A 160 1.89 5.77 15.58
N SER A 161 2.92 5.09 16.11
CA SER A 161 4.03 4.55 15.32
C SER A 161 3.54 3.50 14.32
N ASP A 162 2.63 2.61 14.72
CA ASP A 162 2.07 1.58 13.83
C ASP A 162 1.29 2.21 12.67
N LEU A 163 0.49 3.25 12.93
CA LEU A 163 -0.21 4.00 11.89
C LEU A 163 0.76 4.75 10.95
N GLU A 164 1.84 5.31 11.50
CA GLU A 164 2.87 5.99 10.71
C GLU A 164 3.58 5.00 9.77
N ILE A 165 3.97 3.84 10.27
CA ILE A 165 4.59 2.77 9.47
C ILE A 165 3.63 2.30 8.36
N GLY A 166 2.38 2.00 8.70
CA GLY A 166 1.37 1.60 7.72
C GLY A 166 1.14 2.66 6.64
N SER A 167 1.15 3.95 7.02
CA SER A 167 1.04 5.06 6.07
C SER A 167 2.24 5.16 5.12
N VAL A 168 3.45 4.85 5.59
CA VAL A 168 4.66 4.79 4.75
C VAL A 168 4.50 3.72 3.66
N TYR A 169 4.00 2.53 4.00
CA TYR A 169 3.75 1.48 3.02
C TYR A 169 2.70 1.91 1.98
N LEU A 170 1.59 2.52 2.41
CA LEU A 170 0.57 3.01 1.49
C LEU A 170 1.11 4.09 0.55
N VAL A 171 1.87 5.07 1.06
CA VAL A 171 2.50 6.11 0.23
C VAL A 171 3.48 5.51 -0.77
N SER A 172 4.29 4.53 -0.35
CA SER A 172 5.24 3.85 -1.24
C SER A 172 4.51 3.13 -2.37
N ALA A 173 3.50 2.33 -2.04
CA ALA A 173 2.74 1.56 -3.01
C ALA A 173 1.98 2.45 -4.00
N THR A 174 1.28 3.47 -3.50
CA THR A 174 0.50 4.38 -4.37
C THR A 174 1.39 5.18 -5.32
N LYS A 175 2.56 5.64 -4.85
CA LYS A 175 3.55 6.31 -5.72
C LYS A 175 4.09 5.39 -6.80
N GLN A 176 4.43 4.15 -6.47
CA GLN A 176 4.91 3.18 -7.45
C GLN A 176 3.81 2.88 -8.48
N ASN A 177 2.58 2.68 -8.05
CA ASN A 177 1.44 2.45 -8.94
C ASN A 177 1.21 3.63 -9.91
N ALA A 178 1.26 4.86 -9.42
CA ALA A 178 1.14 6.04 -10.29
C ALA A 178 2.27 6.12 -11.33
N ILE A 179 3.51 5.76 -10.94
CA ILE A 179 4.66 5.69 -11.86
C ILE A 179 4.44 4.62 -12.93
N VAL A 180 3.89 3.47 -12.58
CA VAL A 180 3.54 2.40 -13.53
C VAL A 180 2.57 2.91 -14.58
N LEU A 181 1.49 3.58 -14.18
CA LEU A 181 0.52 4.18 -15.10
C LEU A 181 1.13 5.27 -15.99
N GLU A 182 2.02 6.10 -15.44
CA GLU A 182 2.77 7.10 -16.24
C GLU A 182 3.68 6.44 -17.28
N GLN A 183 4.37 5.37 -16.90
CA GLN A 183 5.24 4.62 -17.79
C GLN A 183 4.46 3.93 -18.91
N LEU A 184 3.25 3.40 -18.63
CA LEU A 184 2.37 2.83 -19.65
C LEU A 184 2.08 3.82 -20.78
N LYS A 185 1.87 5.11 -20.48
CA LYS A 185 1.69 6.16 -21.50
C LYS A 185 2.91 6.35 -22.40
N THR A 186 4.10 6.00 -21.96
CA THR A 186 5.35 6.17 -22.72
C THR A 186 5.75 4.93 -23.54
N GLN A 187 5.11 3.79 -23.28
CA GLN A 187 5.40 2.54 -24.00
C GLN A 187 4.89 2.57 -25.44
N SER A 188 5.49 1.72 -26.27
CA SER A 188 5.06 1.57 -27.66
C SER A 188 3.62 1.06 -27.78
N VAL A 189 3.14 0.31 -26.80
CA VAL A 189 1.76 -0.17 -26.69
C VAL A 189 0.76 0.99 -26.70
N PHE A 190 1.06 2.11 -26.02
CA PHE A 190 0.18 3.28 -25.98
C PHE A 190 -0.16 3.84 -27.38
N LYS A 191 0.74 3.67 -28.37
CA LYS A 191 0.51 4.17 -29.74
C LYS A 191 -0.55 3.37 -30.50
N VAL A 192 -0.85 2.17 -30.06
CA VAL A 192 -1.78 1.22 -30.71
C VAL A 192 -3.16 1.25 -30.05
N LEU A 193 -3.27 1.90 -28.86
CA LEU A 193 -4.51 2.04 -28.13
C LEU A 193 -5.51 2.92 -28.90
N ASP A 194 -6.77 2.55 -28.83
CA ASP A 194 -7.86 3.39 -29.30
C ASP A 194 -8.17 4.56 -28.34
N ASP A 195 -9.12 5.39 -28.68
CA ASP A 195 -9.41 6.59 -27.89
C ASP A 195 -10.09 6.25 -26.54
N VAL A 196 -10.89 5.17 -26.48
CA VAL A 196 -11.54 4.68 -25.25
C VAL A 196 -10.49 4.11 -24.28
N GLU A 197 -9.57 3.30 -24.79
CA GLU A 197 -8.48 2.72 -24.01
C GLU A 197 -7.54 3.80 -23.45
N LYS A 198 -7.30 4.86 -24.22
CA LYS A 198 -6.50 6.01 -23.74
C LYS A 198 -7.20 6.77 -22.63
N GLU A 199 -8.52 6.97 -22.76
CA GLU A 199 -9.33 7.64 -21.75
C GLU A 199 -9.34 6.84 -20.45
N GLU A 200 -9.57 5.52 -20.48
CA GLU A 200 -9.54 4.63 -19.32
C GLU A 200 -8.17 4.65 -18.62
N LEU A 201 -7.06 4.67 -19.37
CA LEU A 201 -5.72 4.81 -18.78
C LEU A 201 -5.51 6.20 -18.16
N GLU A 202 -6.03 7.24 -18.77
CA GLU A 202 -5.91 8.60 -18.26
C GLU A 202 -6.70 8.80 -16.97
N ASP A 203 -7.92 8.27 -16.91
CA ASP A 203 -8.76 8.27 -15.70
C ASP A 203 -8.08 7.48 -14.56
N SER A 204 -7.53 6.31 -14.87
CA SER A 204 -6.75 5.52 -13.90
C SER A 204 -5.55 6.30 -13.35
N LEU A 205 -4.86 7.05 -14.19
CA LEU A 205 -3.71 7.87 -13.78
C LEU A 205 -4.13 9.07 -12.93
N ILE A 206 -5.24 9.73 -13.26
CA ILE A 206 -5.78 10.85 -12.48
C ILE A 206 -6.12 10.37 -11.08
N GLU A 207 -6.83 9.25 -10.96
CA GLU A 207 -7.24 8.68 -9.68
C GLU A 207 -6.03 8.23 -8.85
N ALA A 208 -5.05 7.57 -9.48
CA ALA A 208 -3.81 7.18 -8.81
C ALA A 208 -3.02 8.40 -8.29
N LYS A 209 -2.96 9.51 -9.02
CA LYS A 209 -2.31 10.75 -8.56
C LYS A 209 -3.04 11.38 -7.37
N GLN A 210 -4.37 11.41 -7.41
CA GLN A 210 -5.19 11.86 -6.29
C GLN A 210 -4.92 11.01 -5.04
N LEU A 211 -4.84 9.69 -5.21
CA LEU A 211 -4.53 8.75 -4.15
C LEU A 211 -3.14 8.99 -3.55
N VAL A 212 -2.12 9.26 -4.37
CA VAL A 212 -0.77 9.63 -3.92
C VAL A 212 -0.79 10.90 -3.06
N GLU A 213 -1.55 11.91 -3.47
CA GLU A 213 -1.68 13.14 -2.70
C GLU A 213 -2.34 12.89 -1.36
N MET A 214 -3.46 12.17 -1.35
CA MET A 214 -4.18 11.84 -0.11
C MET A 214 -3.35 11.02 0.88
N THR A 215 -2.62 10.01 0.42
CA THR A 215 -1.75 9.20 1.27
C THR A 215 -0.58 10.01 1.81
N SER A 216 0.03 10.87 0.98
CA SER A 216 1.14 11.73 1.37
C SER A 216 0.73 12.75 2.43
N ILE A 217 -0.44 13.39 2.28
CA ILE A 217 -0.98 14.33 3.28
C ILE A 217 -1.24 13.59 4.62
N ASN A 218 -1.83 12.40 4.58
CA ASN A 218 -2.06 11.61 5.79
C ASN A 218 -0.75 11.29 6.53
N LEU A 219 0.28 10.87 5.81
CA LEU A 219 1.59 10.60 6.41
C LEU A 219 2.18 11.87 7.04
N GLN A 220 2.11 13.02 6.36
CA GLN A 220 2.60 14.29 6.91
C GLN A 220 1.88 14.67 8.22
N ILE A 221 0.57 14.50 8.28
CA ILE A 221 -0.20 14.77 9.49
C ILE A 221 0.22 13.83 10.64
N LEU A 222 0.43 12.54 10.37
CA LEU A 222 0.91 11.58 11.36
C LEU A 222 2.29 11.95 11.89
N GLN A 223 3.22 12.32 11.01
CA GLN A 223 4.56 12.77 11.39
C GLN A 223 4.54 14.04 12.23
N GLN A 224 3.67 15.00 11.88
CA GLN A 224 3.49 16.21 12.67
C GLN A 224 2.90 15.90 14.06
N LEU A 225 1.96 14.96 14.13
CA LEU A 225 1.36 14.50 15.38
C LEU A 225 2.43 13.83 16.27
N SER A 226 3.22 12.92 15.70
CA SER A 226 4.34 12.24 16.36
C SER A 226 5.35 13.25 16.93
N GLY A 227 5.78 14.22 16.13
CA GLY A 227 6.67 15.30 16.57
C GLY A 227 6.11 16.14 17.71
N THR A 228 4.82 16.48 17.66
CA THR A 228 4.14 17.24 18.72
C THR A 228 4.14 16.48 20.03
N TYR A 229 3.81 15.20 20.02
CA TYR A 229 3.78 14.41 21.28
C TYR A 229 5.16 14.12 21.83
N ASN A 230 6.17 13.95 21.01
CA ASN A 230 7.56 13.85 21.45
C ASN A 230 8.00 15.13 22.19
N ASN A 231 7.62 16.30 21.68
CA ASN A 231 7.89 17.57 22.35
C ASN A 231 7.15 17.70 23.69
N VAL A 232 5.88 17.27 23.76
CA VAL A 232 5.12 17.26 25.03
C VAL A 232 5.78 16.35 26.07
N LEU A 233 6.24 15.16 25.66
CA LEU A 233 6.95 14.23 26.55
C LEU A 233 8.25 14.84 27.08
N ASN A 234 9.04 15.48 26.22
CA ASN A 234 10.29 16.13 26.61
C ASN A 234 10.04 17.31 27.60
N ASN A 235 8.99 18.08 27.35
CA ASN A 235 8.60 19.17 28.29
C ASN A 235 8.17 18.61 29.65
N ASN A 236 7.37 17.54 29.68
CA ASN A 236 6.96 16.89 30.91
C ASN A 236 8.16 16.32 31.71
N LEU A 237 9.14 15.75 31.02
CA LEU A 237 10.39 15.29 31.61
C LEU A 237 11.17 16.47 32.24
N ASN A 238 11.32 17.57 31.52
CA ASN A 238 11.98 18.78 32.05
C ASN A 238 11.30 19.33 33.27
N ASP A 239 9.97 19.38 33.28
CA ASP A 239 9.21 19.87 34.42
C ASP A 239 9.33 18.93 35.63
N THR A 240 9.34 17.62 35.39
CA THR A 240 9.61 16.63 36.44
C THR A 240 11.03 16.78 37.02
N MET A 241 12.03 16.99 36.16
CA MET A 241 13.42 17.23 36.59
C MET A 241 13.56 18.53 37.40
N LYS A 242 12.91 19.62 37.00
CA LYS A 242 12.87 20.87 37.76
C LYS A 242 12.27 20.65 39.14
N LEU A 243 11.13 19.97 39.22
CA LEU A 243 10.48 19.65 40.48
C LEU A 243 11.42 18.83 41.40
N LEU A 244 12.06 17.80 40.86
CA LEU A 244 13.00 16.95 41.57
C LEU A 244 14.19 17.75 42.10
N THR A 245 14.74 18.67 41.29
CA THR A 245 15.83 19.56 41.68
C THR A 245 15.42 20.47 42.81
N VAL A 246 14.23 21.08 42.76
CA VAL A 246 13.71 21.93 43.81
C VAL A 246 13.55 21.18 45.14
N ILE A 247 12.97 19.96 45.08
CA ILE A 247 12.81 19.09 46.26
C ILE A 247 14.19 18.69 46.82
N SER A 248 15.16 18.36 46.00
CA SER A 248 16.51 18.01 46.42
C SER A 248 17.18 19.17 47.13
N ILE A 249 17.08 20.39 46.61
CA ILE A 249 17.63 21.60 47.28
C ILE A 249 16.94 21.84 48.64
N LEU A 250 15.61 21.74 48.69
CA LEU A 250 14.85 21.90 49.92
C LEU A 250 15.22 20.90 51.02
N LEU A 251 15.58 19.68 50.63
CA LEU A 251 16.03 18.65 51.60
C LEU A 251 17.50 18.84 51.99
N THR A 252 18.36 19.27 51.09
CA THR A 252 19.81 19.40 51.33
C THR A 252 20.10 20.57 52.32
N VAL A 253 19.34 21.69 52.26
CA VAL A 253 19.57 22.83 53.15
C VAL A 253 19.38 22.46 54.63
N PRO A 254 18.26 21.83 55.05
CA PRO A 254 18.12 21.35 56.45
C PRO A 254 19.19 20.32 56.84
N ASP A 255 19.56 19.40 55.94
CA ASP A 255 20.60 18.38 56.24
C ASP A 255 21.96 19.03 56.54
N ILE A 256 22.35 20.05 55.81
CA ILE A 256 23.58 20.79 56.03
C ILE A 256 23.52 21.50 57.40
N VAL A 257 22.37 22.14 57.71
CA VAL A 257 22.20 22.85 59.00
C VAL A 257 22.23 21.86 60.18
N THR A 258 21.48 20.74 60.08
CA THR A 258 21.46 19.74 61.17
C THR A 258 22.79 19.03 61.31
N GLY A 259 23.49 18.73 60.18
CA GLY A 259 24.84 18.14 60.20
C GLY A 259 25.87 19.08 60.85
N PHE A 260 25.79 20.38 60.57
CA PHE A 260 26.69 21.37 61.20
C PHE A 260 26.46 21.49 62.70
N PHE A 261 25.22 21.58 63.16
CA PHE A 261 24.88 21.68 64.60
C PHE A 261 24.96 20.32 65.32
N GLY A 262 24.87 19.17 64.63
CA GLY A 262 25.01 17.84 65.26
C GLY A 262 26.45 17.36 65.43
N MET A 263 27.43 18.08 64.91
CA MET A 263 28.87 17.82 65.08
C MET A 263 29.50 18.50 66.27
N ASN A 264 28.71 19.21 67.12
CA ASN A 264 29.21 19.88 68.34
C ASN A 264 28.86 19.14 69.62
#